data_ba8be348c32da598113efe7c52fa6a08
#
_entry.id   ba8be348c32da598113efe7c52fa6a08
#
_cell.length_a   1.000
_cell.length_b   1.000
_cell.length_c   1.000
_cell.angle_alpha   90.00
_cell.angle_beta   90.00
_cell.angle_gamma   90.00
#
_symmetry.space_group_name_H-M   'P 1'
#
loop_
_entity.id
_entity.type
_entity.pdbx_description
1 polymer ?
#
loop_
_entity_poly.entity_id
_entity_poly.type
_entity_poly.pdbx_seq_one_letter_code
_entity_poly.pdbx_strand_id
1 'polypeptide(L)'
;MFREKREYSRVEVAWPVNISAPQLLIQGTMINMSLGGAYIRLEELPNMNQNLSLSIEIPEYQYAVFATGETIRFEIEPSENNPVSYGLGVRLKDMTEDDLEFLSTTVLR
;
A
#
# COMPACT_ATOMS: atom_id res chain seq x y z
N MET A 1 13.40 19.17 -22.22
CA MET A 1 12.09 18.65 -21.91
C MET A 1 12.07 18.01 -20.54
N PHE A 2 11.04 18.33 -19.82
CA PHE A 2 10.90 17.76 -18.50
C PHE A 2 10.12 16.45 -18.59
N ARG A 3 10.51 15.50 -17.81
CA ARG A 3 9.67 14.36 -17.58
C ARG A 3 9.84 13.91 -16.15
N GLU A 4 8.79 13.34 -15.66
CA GLU A 4 8.78 12.86 -14.31
C GLU A 4 9.79 11.77 -14.12
N LYS A 5 10.48 11.83 -13.02
CA LYS A 5 11.40 10.77 -12.65
C LYS A 5 10.88 10.05 -11.45
N ARG A 6 10.91 8.75 -11.52
CA ARG A 6 10.61 7.91 -10.39
C ARG A 6 11.89 7.24 -9.96
N GLU A 7 12.16 7.33 -8.68
CA GLU A 7 13.30 6.63 -8.17
C GLU A 7 13.13 5.13 -8.24
N TYR A 8 11.90 4.66 -8.22
CA TYR A 8 11.63 3.24 -8.13
C TYR A 8 10.60 2.85 -9.16
N SER A 9 10.77 1.65 -9.69
CA SER A 9 9.79 1.08 -10.60
C SER A 9 8.52 0.76 -9.85
N ARG A 10 7.40 0.91 -10.55
CA ARG A 10 6.10 0.57 -10.01
C ARG A 10 5.58 -0.67 -10.71
N VAL A 11 4.90 -1.51 -9.95
CA VAL A 11 4.21 -2.66 -10.51
C VAL A 11 2.76 -2.61 -10.08
N GLU A 12 1.90 -3.11 -10.94
CA GLU A 12 0.49 -3.25 -10.62
C GLU A 12 0.29 -4.61 -9.99
N VAL A 13 -0.45 -4.60 -8.90
CA VAL A 13 -0.67 -5.80 -8.11
C VAL A 13 -2.12 -5.82 -7.66
N ALA A 14 -2.50 -6.91 -7.00
CA ALA A 14 -3.81 -7.02 -6.36
C ALA A 14 -3.58 -7.80 -5.08
N TRP A 15 -2.95 -7.16 -4.11
CA TRP A 15 -2.51 -7.84 -2.90
C TRP A 15 -3.38 -7.43 -1.73
N PRO A 16 -3.87 -8.41 -0.95
CA PRO A 16 -4.61 -8.07 0.26
C PRO A 16 -3.72 -7.33 1.25
N VAL A 17 -4.29 -6.31 1.88
CA VAL A 17 -3.61 -5.53 2.90
C VAL A 17 -4.52 -5.42 4.09
N ASN A 18 -3.97 -5.70 5.27
CA ASN A 18 -4.65 -5.42 6.52
C ASN A 18 -4.02 -4.22 7.16
N ILE A 19 -4.84 -3.26 7.54
CA ILE A 19 -4.39 -2.03 8.18
C ILE A 19 -4.84 -2.12 9.62
N SER A 20 -3.88 -2.15 10.52
CA SER A 20 -4.15 -2.17 11.96
C SER A 20 -4.04 -0.76 12.51
N ALA A 21 -5.06 -0.32 13.20
CA ALA A 21 -5.07 0.93 13.91
C ALA A 21 -5.66 0.64 15.27
N PRO A 22 -5.48 1.52 16.25
CA PRO A 22 -6.06 1.25 17.57
C PRO A 22 -7.56 0.97 17.43
N GLN A 23 -7.98 -0.17 17.92
CA GLN A 23 -9.38 -0.57 17.98
C GLN A 23 -10.04 -0.76 16.62
N LEU A 24 -9.25 -0.92 15.56
CA LEU A 24 -9.83 -1.02 14.23
C LEU A 24 -8.91 -1.84 13.33
N LEU A 25 -9.51 -2.74 12.58
CA LEU A 25 -8.81 -3.49 11.55
C LEU A 25 -9.54 -3.25 10.23
N ILE A 26 -8.81 -2.73 9.26
CA ILE A 26 -9.39 -2.40 7.97
C ILE A 26 -8.71 -3.27 6.93
N GLN A 27 -9.50 -3.87 6.07
CA GLN A 27 -8.98 -4.66 4.97
C GLN A 27 -9.09 -3.87 3.69
N GLY A 28 -8.04 -3.96 2.89
CA GLY A 28 -8.01 -3.28 1.61
C GLY A 28 -7.24 -4.08 0.61
N THR A 29 -7.01 -3.46 -0.54
CA THR A 29 -6.27 -4.08 -1.63
C THR A 29 -5.22 -3.09 -2.10
N MET A 30 -3.98 -3.54 -2.12
CA MET A 30 -2.90 -2.76 -2.70
C MET A 30 -2.94 -2.97 -4.19
N ILE A 31 -3.04 -1.88 -4.96
CA ILE A 31 -3.21 -2.00 -6.40
C ILE A 31 -1.99 -1.58 -7.18
N ASN A 32 -1.05 -0.90 -6.55
CA ASN A 32 0.26 -0.74 -7.15
C ASN A 32 1.28 -0.52 -6.04
N MET A 33 2.54 -0.76 -6.36
CA MET A 33 3.57 -0.69 -5.35
C MET A 33 4.92 -0.39 -5.99
N SER A 34 5.74 0.34 -5.27
CA SER A 34 7.16 0.49 -5.52
C SER A 34 7.88 0.36 -4.18
N LEU A 35 9.21 0.44 -4.18
CA LEU A 35 9.92 0.38 -2.91
C LEU A 35 9.62 1.59 -2.02
N GLY A 36 9.25 2.71 -2.61
CA GLY A 36 9.01 3.91 -1.82
C GLY A 36 7.57 4.12 -1.43
N GLY A 37 6.62 3.46 -2.07
CA GLY A 37 5.24 3.75 -1.76
C GLY A 37 4.28 2.79 -2.41
N ALA A 38 3.00 3.01 -2.14
CA ALA A 38 1.96 2.13 -2.64
C ALA A 38 0.63 2.88 -2.68
N TYR A 39 -0.28 2.35 -3.46
CA TYR A 39 -1.65 2.86 -3.50
C TYR A 39 -2.58 1.74 -3.04
N ILE A 40 -3.41 2.05 -2.07
CA ILE A 40 -4.27 1.07 -1.42
C ILE A 40 -5.71 1.52 -1.55
N ARG A 41 -6.57 0.62 -2.01
CA ARG A 41 -8.01 0.89 -2.12
C ARG A 41 -8.72 0.30 -0.92
N LEU A 42 -9.58 1.10 -0.32
CA LEU A 42 -10.27 0.74 0.92
C LEU A 42 -11.75 1.09 0.79
N GLU A 43 -12.57 0.43 1.61
CA GLU A 43 -13.98 0.80 1.73
C GLU A 43 -14.27 1.51 3.04
N GLU A 44 -13.29 1.59 3.94
CA GLU A 44 -13.40 2.33 5.18
C GLU A 44 -12.16 3.19 5.32
N LEU A 45 -12.31 4.34 5.96
CA LEU A 45 -11.19 5.23 6.16
C LEU A 45 -10.55 5.03 7.52
N PRO A 46 -9.23 4.87 7.56
CA PRO A 46 -8.53 4.89 8.84
C PRO A 46 -8.36 6.32 9.32
N ASN A 47 -7.79 6.44 10.52
CA ASN A 47 -7.42 7.75 11.02
C ASN A 47 -6.24 8.26 10.21
N MET A 48 -6.47 9.33 9.47
CA MET A 48 -5.49 9.83 8.51
C MET A 48 -4.35 10.59 9.16
N ASN A 49 -4.47 10.88 10.45
CA ASN A 49 -3.43 11.63 11.15
C ASN A 49 -2.38 10.75 11.77
N GLN A 50 -2.43 9.46 11.55
CA GLN A 50 -1.52 8.52 12.17
C GLN A 50 -0.84 7.68 11.12
N ASN A 51 0.36 7.20 11.46
CA ASN A 51 0.98 6.17 10.66
C ASN A 51 0.18 4.89 10.82
N LEU A 52 0.11 4.14 9.74
CA LEU A 52 -0.70 2.93 9.68
C LEU A 52 0.21 1.72 9.70
N SER A 53 -0.16 0.71 10.47
CA SER A 53 0.55 -0.56 10.46
C SER A 53 -0.07 -1.43 9.37
N LEU A 54 0.75 -1.83 8.43
CA LEU A 54 0.29 -2.57 7.26
C LEU A 54 0.83 -3.98 7.27
N SER A 55 -0.04 -4.93 6.96
CA SER A 55 0.34 -6.31 6.69
C SER A 55 -0.05 -6.59 5.26
N ILE A 56 0.93 -6.80 4.41
CA ILE A 56 0.73 -6.91 2.98
C ILE A 56 0.98 -8.36 2.58
N GLU A 57 -0.03 -9.01 2.03
CA GLU A 57 0.11 -10.39 1.60
C GLU A 57 0.48 -10.44 0.14
N ILE A 58 1.49 -11.24 -0.18
CA ILE A 58 1.93 -11.44 -1.55
C ILE A 58 1.61 -12.88 -1.91
N PRO A 59 0.42 -13.12 -2.48
CA PRO A 59 -0.05 -14.50 -2.64
C PRO A 59 0.84 -15.35 -3.53
N GLU A 60 1.44 -14.74 -4.54
CA GLU A 60 2.27 -15.49 -5.49
C GLU A 60 3.44 -16.18 -4.80
N TYR A 61 3.88 -15.64 -3.67
CA TYR A 61 5.02 -16.17 -2.96
C TYR A 61 4.66 -16.67 -1.58
N GLN A 62 3.38 -16.63 -1.21
CA GLN A 62 2.93 -17.02 0.12
C GLN A 62 3.75 -16.32 1.18
N TYR A 63 3.91 -15.02 1.04
CA TYR A 63 4.81 -14.23 1.84
C TYR A 63 4.07 -12.99 2.32
N ALA A 64 4.35 -12.57 3.55
CA ALA A 64 3.74 -11.37 4.10
C ALA A 64 4.84 -10.37 4.46
N VAL A 65 4.59 -9.11 4.12
CA VAL A 65 5.50 -8.02 4.40
C VAL A 65 4.80 -7.08 5.37
N PHE A 66 5.52 -6.64 6.37
CA PHE A 66 5.00 -5.70 7.35
C PHE A 66 5.70 -4.36 7.16
N ALA A 67 4.90 -3.31 7.17
CA ALA A 67 5.44 -1.98 6.93
C ALA A 67 4.60 -0.96 7.69
N THR A 68 5.15 0.23 7.83
CA THR A 68 4.41 1.36 8.31
C THR A 68 4.06 2.21 7.11
N GLY A 69 2.79 2.61 7.00
CA GLY A 69 2.34 3.47 5.93
C GLY A 69 2.09 4.87 6.44
N GLU A 70 2.72 5.82 5.79
CA GLU A 70 2.46 7.23 6.05
C GLU A 70 1.59 7.73 4.91
N THR A 71 0.39 8.18 5.22
CA THR A 71 -0.53 8.65 4.18
C THR A 71 -0.04 9.96 3.63
N ILE A 72 0.16 10.00 2.32
CA ILE A 72 0.60 11.21 1.64
C ILE A 72 -0.44 11.72 0.67
N ARG A 73 -1.46 10.93 0.39
CA ARG A 73 -2.50 11.33 -0.53
C ARG A 73 -3.75 10.52 -0.25
N PHE A 74 -4.89 11.15 -0.49
CA PHE A 74 -6.16 10.53 -0.24
C PHE A 74 -7.12 10.92 -1.36
N GLU A 75 -7.88 9.96 -1.83
CA GLU A 75 -8.85 10.19 -2.88
C GLU A 75 -10.13 9.46 -2.56
N ILE A 76 -11.24 10.06 -2.93
CA ILE A 76 -12.53 9.39 -2.93
C ILE A 76 -12.74 8.89 -4.36
N GLU A 77 -12.93 7.59 -4.50
CA GLU A 77 -13.11 7.00 -5.81
C GLU A 77 -14.59 6.84 -6.10
N PRO A 78 -15.07 7.42 -7.18
CA PRO A 78 -16.47 7.24 -7.53
C PRO A 78 -16.74 5.77 -7.81
N SER A 79 -17.92 5.33 -7.45
CA SER A 79 -18.33 3.97 -7.72
C SER A 79 -19.74 4.02 -8.24
N GLU A 80 -20.01 3.23 -9.26
CA GLU A 80 -21.36 3.12 -9.77
C GLU A 80 -22.24 2.36 -8.80
N ASN A 81 -21.62 1.57 -7.97
CA ASN A 81 -22.32 0.82 -6.94
C ASN A 81 -21.87 1.32 -5.60
N ASN A 82 -22.80 1.58 -4.72
CA ASN A 82 -22.42 1.82 -3.35
C ASN A 82 -21.92 0.54 -2.75
N PRO A 83 -20.97 0.61 -1.83
CA PRO A 83 -20.45 1.79 -1.16
C PRO A 83 -19.35 2.49 -1.95
N VAL A 84 -19.00 3.67 -1.47
CA VAL A 84 -17.91 4.45 -2.01
C VAL A 84 -16.59 3.80 -1.63
N SER A 85 -15.63 3.90 -2.51
CA SER A 85 -14.27 3.44 -2.25
C SER A 85 -13.35 4.63 -2.01
N TYR A 86 -12.27 4.36 -1.32
CA TYR A 86 -11.25 5.36 -1.02
C TYR A 86 -9.90 4.85 -1.48
N GLY A 87 -9.06 5.77 -1.92
CA GLY A 87 -7.71 5.45 -2.29
C GLY A 87 -6.72 6.17 -1.39
N LEU A 88 -5.72 5.44 -0.92
CA LEU A 88 -4.66 6.01 -0.11
C LEU A 88 -3.34 5.82 -0.82
N GLY A 89 -2.65 6.93 -1.07
CA GLY A 89 -1.25 6.86 -1.44
C GLY A 89 -0.43 6.92 -0.16
N VAL A 90 0.41 5.93 0.05
CA VAL A 90 1.20 5.86 1.27
C VAL A 90 2.67 5.75 0.93
N ARG A 91 3.49 6.32 1.80
CA ARG A 91 4.92 6.06 1.80
C ARG A 91 5.17 4.88 2.73
N LEU A 92 5.97 3.94 2.28
CA LEU A 92 6.26 2.73 3.05
C LEU A 92 7.53 2.94 3.85
N LYS A 93 7.47 2.60 5.13
CA LYS A 93 8.58 2.77 6.05
C LYS A 93 8.69 1.53 6.92
N ASP A 94 9.85 1.40 7.56
CA ASP A 94 10.06 0.43 8.65
C ASP A 94 9.95 -1.02 8.20
N MET A 95 10.22 -1.28 6.94
CA MET A 95 10.34 -2.65 6.48
C MET A 95 11.72 -3.18 6.88
N THR A 96 11.79 -4.48 7.16
CA THR A 96 13.07 -5.10 7.45
C THR A 96 13.94 -5.13 6.21
N GLU A 97 15.24 -5.28 6.42
CA GLU A 97 16.14 -5.40 5.28
C GLU A 97 15.84 -6.63 4.45
N ASP A 98 15.44 -7.72 5.10
CA ASP A 98 15.07 -8.93 4.37
C ASP A 98 13.88 -8.68 3.46
N ASP A 99 12.87 -7.96 3.95
CA ASP A 99 11.70 -7.67 3.14
C ASP A 99 12.05 -6.73 2.00
N LEU A 100 12.88 -5.74 2.27
CA LEU A 100 13.31 -4.83 1.21
C LEU A 100 14.07 -5.58 0.12
N GLU A 101 14.96 -6.48 0.52
CA GLU A 101 15.70 -7.25 -0.45
C GLU A 101 14.78 -8.17 -1.25
N PHE A 102 13.84 -8.82 -0.56
CA PHE A 102 12.90 -9.69 -1.25
C PHE A 102 12.12 -8.91 -2.30
N LEU A 103 11.60 -7.76 -1.93
CA LEU A 103 10.81 -6.96 -2.86
C LEU A 103 11.65 -6.48 -4.04
N SER A 104 12.85 -6.00 -3.76
CA SER A 104 13.67 -5.39 -4.81
C SER A 104 14.22 -6.43 -5.77
N THR A 105 14.52 -7.63 -5.30
CA THR A 105 15.15 -8.64 -6.16
C THR A 105 14.15 -9.59 -6.78
N THR A 106 12.98 -9.76 -6.19
CA THR A 106 12.04 -10.77 -6.63
C THR A 106 10.80 -10.17 -7.27
N VAL A 107 10.28 -9.11 -6.69
CA VAL A 107 8.97 -8.59 -7.08
C VAL A 107 9.08 -7.36 -7.95
N LEU A 108 9.95 -6.43 -7.58
CA LEU A 108 9.99 -5.09 -8.17
C LEU A 108 11.17 -4.89 -9.11
N ARG A 109 11.73 -5.94 -9.63
CA ARG A 109 12.87 -5.76 -10.51
C ARG A 109 12.52 -5.21 -11.88
#